data_15ae137c54abd99e7613d2d6c1467795
#
_entry.id   15ae137c54abd99e7613d2d6c1467795
#
_cell.length_a   1.000
_cell.length_b   1.000
_cell.length_c   1.000
_cell.angle_alpha   90.00
_cell.angle_beta   90.00
_cell.angle_gamma   90.00
#
_symmetry.space_group_name_H-M   'P 1'
#
loop_
_entity.id
_entity.type
_entity.pdbx_description
1 polymer ?
#
loop_
_entity_poly.entity_id
_entity_poly.type
_entity_poly.pdbx_seq_one_letter_code
_entity_poly.pdbx_strand_id
1 'polypeptide(L)'
;MAGASVGGAETFFVDAVKAIDEIGFAQRVVTRANNLHKIQEIAALDIYVDQASFHNVLSWPTSRTLKRAVGQFRPDIVHNWMGRAGSFSPAGAHRNIGWYGGYYKPDRFSRCDHHVAVTQDIADHIVKHGVPADRVSVLHVYAEFDKAEPLDRAEFDTPEGVPLLLSLSRLHPKKGLDTLLAAMTDVQDAHLWIAGSGSLEGELKAQTRSLDLEDRVRFLGWRNDRGALLATADLCVFPSRYEPFGAVVIEAWGTNTPLIAAKAAGPLAYVTHEEDGLLVEIDDSADLARSINRAIGDKYLRSHLVLNGRTQYEKKFTKDVFKANVAALYNSLTR
;
A
#
# COMPACT_ATOMS: atom_id res chain seq x y z
N MET A 1 -15.06 6.95 -4.47
CA MET A 1 -13.65 7.23 -4.10
C MET A 1 -13.34 8.73 -4.14
N ALA A 2 -12.75 9.29 -3.09
CA ALA A 2 -12.48 10.73 -3.00
C ALA A 2 -11.00 11.04 -2.64
N GLY A 3 -10.09 10.31 -3.24
CA GLY A 3 -8.66 10.37 -2.98
C GLY A 3 -7.90 11.51 -3.65
N ALA A 4 -6.58 11.48 -3.54
CA ALA A 4 -5.64 12.37 -4.24
C ALA A 4 -5.52 11.98 -5.73
N SER A 5 -4.70 12.72 -6.48
CA SER A 5 -4.40 12.35 -7.87
C SER A 5 -3.49 11.11 -7.96
N VAL A 6 -2.56 10.97 -7.01
CA VAL A 6 -1.58 9.88 -6.96
C VAL A 6 -1.42 9.38 -5.53
N GLY A 7 -1.38 8.06 -5.35
CA GLY A 7 -1.14 7.41 -4.05
C GLY A 7 -1.47 5.92 -4.08
N GLY A 8 -0.95 5.17 -3.12
CA GLY A 8 -1.17 3.71 -3.02
C GLY A 8 -2.63 3.33 -2.86
N ALA A 9 -3.40 4.09 -2.05
CA ALA A 9 -4.82 3.83 -1.87
C ALA A 9 -5.65 4.09 -3.15
N GLU A 10 -5.24 5.07 -3.95
CA GLU A 10 -5.87 5.39 -5.22
C GLU A 10 -5.54 4.34 -6.31
N THR A 11 -4.35 3.79 -6.30
CA THR A 11 -3.96 2.68 -7.17
C THR A 11 -4.74 1.43 -6.77
N PHE A 12 -4.71 1.07 -5.50
CA PHE A 12 -5.45 -0.09 -5.01
C PHE A 12 -6.96 0.00 -5.24
N PHE A 13 -7.54 1.20 -5.22
CA PHE A 13 -8.96 1.36 -5.56
C PHE A 13 -9.28 0.88 -6.99
N VAL A 14 -8.43 1.20 -7.97
CA VAL A 14 -8.61 0.72 -9.35
C VAL A 14 -8.45 -0.79 -9.41
N ASP A 15 -7.43 -1.33 -8.75
CA ASP A 15 -7.17 -2.77 -8.69
C ASP A 15 -8.34 -3.51 -8.04
N ALA A 16 -8.91 -2.96 -6.95
CA ALA A 16 -10.09 -3.51 -6.30
C ALA A 16 -11.34 -3.48 -7.21
N VAL A 17 -11.55 -2.39 -7.97
CA VAL A 17 -12.66 -2.30 -8.94
C VAL A 17 -12.51 -3.39 -10.00
N LYS A 18 -11.29 -3.61 -10.54
CA LYS A 18 -11.01 -4.68 -11.51
C LYS A 18 -11.28 -6.06 -10.90
N ALA A 19 -10.79 -6.33 -9.70
CA ALA A 19 -10.99 -7.61 -9.02
C ALA A 19 -12.47 -7.90 -8.70
N ILE A 20 -13.25 -6.87 -8.36
CA ILE A 20 -14.69 -6.97 -8.09
C ILE A 20 -15.47 -7.22 -9.39
N ASP A 21 -15.03 -6.62 -10.50
CA ASP A 21 -15.61 -6.86 -11.82
C ASP A 21 -15.40 -8.30 -12.29
N GLU A 22 -14.19 -8.85 -12.11
CA GLU A 22 -13.85 -10.24 -12.45
C GLU A 22 -14.73 -11.28 -11.74
N ILE A 23 -15.32 -10.97 -10.61
CA ILE A 23 -16.24 -11.85 -9.88
C ILE A 23 -17.72 -11.55 -10.15
N GLY A 24 -18.00 -10.69 -11.14
CA GLY A 24 -19.33 -10.48 -11.71
C GLY A 24 -20.25 -9.55 -10.93
N PHE A 25 -19.76 -8.74 -9.99
CA PHE A 25 -20.57 -7.71 -9.38
C PHE A 25 -20.73 -6.51 -10.33
N ALA A 26 -21.97 -6.16 -10.64
CA ALA A 26 -22.24 -4.93 -11.38
C ALA A 26 -21.78 -3.70 -10.58
N GLN A 27 -21.07 -2.79 -11.22
CA GLN A 27 -20.46 -1.64 -10.57
C GLN A 27 -20.83 -0.32 -11.24
N ARG A 28 -20.92 0.73 -10.44
CA ARG A 28 -20.91 2.13 -10.88
C ARG A 28 -19.98 2.91 -9.97
N VAL A 29 -19.06 3.66 -10.54
CA VAL A 29 -18.04 4.38 -9.79
C VAL A 29 -18.35 5.86 -9.74
N VAL A 30 -18.19 6.49 -8.57
CA VAL A 30 -18.17 7.95 -8.40
C VAL A 30 -16.83 8.36 -7.83
N THR A 31 -16.07 9.17 -8.59
CA THR A 31 -14.72 9.59 -8.18
C THR A 31 -14.45 11.05 -8.51
N ARG A 32 -13.28 11.56 -8.08
CA ARG A 32 -12.84 12.92 -8.43
C ARG A 32 -12.26 12.95 -9.83
N ALA A 33 -12.40 14.08 -10.51
CA ALA A 33 -11.84 14.32 -11.85
C ALA A 33 -10.31 14.59 -11.86
N ASN A 34 -9.62 14.31 -10.78
CA ASN A 34 -8.21 14.67 -10.60
C ASN A 34 -7.21 13.61 -11.09
N ASN A 35 -7.68 12.50 -11.64
CA ASN A 35 -6.84 11.49 -12.28
C ASN A 35 -7.57 10.86 -13.46
N LEU A 36 -7.40 11.45 -14.64
CA LEU A 36 -8.08 11.01 -15.85
C LEU A 36 -7.64 9.61 -16.30
N HIS A 37 -6.37 9.25 -16.12
CA HIS A 37 -5.86 7.94 -16.49
C HIS A 37 -6.59 6.81 -15.73
N LYS A 38 -6.73 6.92 -14.41
CA LYS A 38 -7.46 5.94 -13.59
C LYS A 38 -8.96 5.88 -13.94
N ILE A 39 -9.56 7.00 -14.30
CA ILE A 39 -10.95 7.04 -14.80
C ILE A 39 -11.07 6.26 -16.11
N GLN A 40 -10.12 6.42 -17.02
CA GLN A 40 -10.09 5.70 -18.30
C GLN A 40 -9.87 4.19 -18.10
N GLU A 41 -8.97 3.79 -17.17
CA GLU A 41 -8.78 2.38 -16.82
C GLU A 41 -10.07 1.72 -16.35
N ILE A 42 -10.84 2.38 -15.49
CA ILE A 42 -12.12 1.86 -14.99
C ILE A 42 -13.17 1.85 -16.10
N ALA A 43 -13.24 2.91 -16.92
CA ALA A 43 -14.20 2.98 -18.03
C ALA A 43 -13.94 1.93 -19.13
N ALA A 44 -12.69 1.49 -19.29
CA ALA A 44 -12.33 0.42 -20.22
C ALA A 44 -12.91 -0.97 -19.82
N LEU A 45 -13.44 -1.10 -18.62
CA LEU A 45 -14.17 -2.29 -18.12
C LEU A 45 -15.69 -2.18 -18.34
N ASP A 46 -16.18 -1.24 -19.16
CA ASP A 46 -17.60 -0.91 -19.33
C ASP A 46 -18.30 -0.45 -18.02
N ILE A 47 -17.53 -0.03 -17.02
CA ILE A 47 -18.03 0.50 -15.75
C ILE A 47 -18.31 1.99 -15.91
N TYR A 48 -19.55 2.40 -15.64
CA TYR A 48 -19.91 3.82 -15.70
C TYR A 48 -19.28 4.62 -14.58
N VAL A 49 -18.57 5.71 -14.95
CA VAL A 49 -17.85 6.56 -13.99
C VAL A 49 -18.46 7.96 -13.94
N ASP A 50 -19.10 8.31 -12.83
CA ASP A 50 -19.49 9.68 -12.51
C ASP A 50 -18.34 10.44 -11.87
N GLN A 51 -18.26 11.74 -12.18
CA GLN A 51 -17.29 12.64 -11.57
C GLN A 51 -17.96 13.56 -10.56
N ALA A 52 -17.34 13.74 -9.39
CA ALA A 52 -17.78 14.66 -8.36
C ALA A 52 -16.60 15.37 -7.70
N SER A 53 -16.80 16.58 -7.23
CA SER A 53 -15.72 17.41 -6.66
C SER A 53 -15.28 16.97 -5.27
N PHE A 54 -16.20 16.44 -4.46
CA PHE A 54 -16.01 16.11 -3.04
C PHE A 54 -15.44 17.29 -2.22
N HIS A 55 -15.90 18.50 -2.51
CA HIS A 55 -15.54 19.69 -1.74
C HIS A 55 -16.35 19.78 -0.45
N ASN A 56 -15.68 20.03 0.68
CA ASN A 56 -16.35 20.12 1.98
C ASN A 56 -17.23 21.39 2.11
N VAL A 57 -16.84 22.49 1.48
CA VAL A 57 -17.55 23.79 1.56
C VAL A 57 -18.77 23.83 0.64
N LEU A 58 -18.64 23.26 -0.59
CA LEU A 58 -19.72 23.15 -1.58
C LEU A 58 -20.11 21.68 -1.73
N SER A 59 -20.84 21.15 -0.75
CA SER A 59 -21.19 19.72 -0.69
C SER A 59 -22.36 19.33 -1.61
N TRP A 60 -23.25 20.26 -1.94
CA TRP A 60 -24.49 19.98 -2.67
C TRP A 60 -24.28 19.39 -4.09
N PRO A 61 -23.27 19.81 -4.92
CA PRO A 61 -23.08 19.20 -6.22
C PRO A 61 -22.68 17.72 -6.11
N THR A 62 -21.77 17.39 -5.17
CA THR A 62 -21.37 16.02 -4.88
C THR A 62 -22.56 15.18 -4.40
N SER A 63 -23.34 15.70 -3.45
CA SER A 63 -24.54 15.03 -2.93
C SER A 63 -25.59 14.78 -4.01
N ARG A 64 -25.77 15.73 -4.94
CA ARG A 64 -26.67 15.58 -6.10
C ARG A 64 -26.19 14.50 -7.06
N THR A 65 -24.89 14.46 -7.37
CA THR A 65 -24.29 13.41 -8.21
C THR A 65 -24.48 12.04 -7.58
N LEU A 66 -24.16 11.88 -6.29
CA LEU A 66 -24.34 10.62 -5.57
C LEU A 66 -25.80 10.17 -5.53
N LYS A 67 -26.75 11.07 -5.22
CA LYS A 67 -28.17 10.75 -5.24
C LYS A 67 -28.65 10.29 -6.63
N ARG A 68 -28.20 10.96 -7.69
CA ARG A 68 -28.50 10.56 -9.07
C ARG A 68 -27.93 9.19 -9.38
N ALA A 69 -26.66 8.95 -9.06
CA ALA A 69 -26.00 7.68 -9.31
C ALA A 69 -26.71 6.52 -8.59
N VAL A 70 -27.02 6.69 -7.30
CA VAL A 70 -27.79 5.71 -6.50
C VAL A 70 -29.18 5.49 -7.06
N GLY A 71 -29.92 6.56 -7.41
CA GLY A 71 -31.28 6.45 -7.94
C GLY A 71 -31.36 5.74 -9.30
N GLN A 72 -30.35 5.92 -10.14
CA GLN A 72 -30.27 5.28 -11.47
C GLN A 72 -29.76 3.83 -11.38
N PHE A 73 -28.74 3.58 -10.57
CA PHE A 73 -28.10 2.27 -10.46
C PHE A 73 -28.79 1.32 -9.49
N ARG A 74 -29.44 1.87 -8.43
CA ARG A 74 -30.11 1.12 -7.35
C ARG A 74 -29.23 0.04 -6.73
N PRO A 75 -28.05 0.42 -6.18
CA PRO A 75 -27.11 -0.55 -5.63
C PRO A 75 -27.66 -1.20 -4.35
N ASP A 76 -27.23 -2.44 -4.08
CA ASP A 76 -27.41 -3.07 -2.77
C ASP A 76 -26.37 -2.53 -1.76
N ILE A 77 -25.20 -2.16 -2.26
CA ILE A 77 -24.06 -1.68 -1.46
C ILE A 77 -23.49 -0.39 -2.05
N VAL A 78 -23.21 0.60 -1.19
CA VAL A 78 -22.38 1.76 -1.50
C VAL A 78 -21.08 1.67 -0.71
N HIS A 79 -19.97 1.36 -1.39
CA HIS A 79 -18.66 1.22 -0.76
C HIS A 79 -17.90 2.55 -0.81
N ASN A 80 -17.71 3.17 0.34
CA ASN A 80 -17.10 4.48 0.51
C ASN A 80 -15.60 4.36 0.80
N TRP A 81 -14.78 4.57 -0.21
CA TRP A 81 -13.33 4.48 -0.13
C TRP A 81 -12.72 5.75 0.45
N MET A 82 -12.07 5.63 1.61
CA MET A 82 -11.44 6.69 2.39
C MET A 82 -12.41 7.69 3.07
N GLY A 83 -11.93 8.36 4.11
CA GLY A 83 -12.75 9.20 4.99
C GLY A 83 -13.49 10.34 4.30
N ARG A 84 -12.97 10.90 3.19
CA ARG A 84 -13.69 11.95 2.47
C ARG A 84 -14.93 11.40 1.76
N ALA A 85 -14.84 10.22 1.14
CA ALA A 85 -16.02 9.58 0.54
C ALA A 85 -17.03 9.19 1.62
N GLY A 86 -16.58 8.65 2.75
CA GLY A 86 -17.43 8.32 3.90
C GLY A 86 -18.29 9.50 4.38
N SER A 87 -17.72 10.72 4.44
CA SER A 87 -18.46 11.93 4.84
C SER A 87 -19.60 12.31 3.88
N PHE A 88 -19.62 11.76 2.67
CA PHE A 88 -20.65 11.99 1.65
C PHE A 88 -21.57 10.78 1.45
N SER A 89 -21.45 9.72 2.27
CA SER A 89 -22.29 8.52 2.14
C SER A 89 -23.77 8.88 1.92
N PRO A 90 -24.39 8.46 0.81
CA PRO A 90 -25.77 8.78 0.52
C PRO A 90 -26.72 7.98 1.42
N ALA A 91 -27.86 8.54 1.78
CA ALA A 91 -28.94 7.78 2.40
C ALA A 91 -29.72 7.01 1.33
N GLY A 92 -30.23 5.81 1.67
CA GLY A 92 -31.01 4.97 0.79
C GLY A 92 -31.32 3.61 1.41
N ALA A 93 -31.93 2.71 0.65
CA ALA A 93 -32.20 1.34 1.08
C ALA A 93 -30.96 0.42 1.00
N HIS A 94 -29.89 0.89 0.37
CA HIS A 94 -28.62 0.17 0.27
C HIS A 94 -27.84 0.16 1.59
N ARG A 95 -26.89 -0.76 1.73
CA ARG A 95 -25.90 -0.76 2.82
C ARG A 95 -24.74 0.15 2.47
N ASN A 96 -24.36 1.03 3.40
CA ASN A 96 -23.16 1.85 3.27
C ASN A 96 -21.96 1.16 3.96
N ILE A 97 -20.87 0.94 3.23
CA ILE A 97 -19.62 0.40 3.76
C ILE A 97 -18.59 1.54 3.77
N GLY A 98 -17.84 1.68 4.87
CA GLY A 98 -16.71 2.59 4.99
C GLY A 98 -15.39 1.86 4.92
N TRP A 99 -14.49 2.20 3.97
CA TRP A 99 -13.18 1.60 3.83
C TRP A 99 -12.08 2.46 4.47
N TYR A 100 -11.31 1.84 5.37
CA TYR A 100 -10.26 2.47 6.15
C TYR A 100 -8.89 1.97 5.70
N GLY A 101 -8.24 2.73 4.82
CA GLY A 101 -6.83 2.52 4.44
C GLY A 101 -5.85 3.19 5.40
N GLY A 102 -6.28 3.55 6.61
CA GLY A 102 -5.50 4.18 7.66
C GLY A 102 -6.36 4.57 8.86
N TYR A 103 -5.76 5.21 9.86
CA TYR A 103 -6.38 5.58 11.14
C TYR A 103 -7.30 6.79 11.01
N TYR A 104 -8.40 6.63 10.27
CA TYR A 104 -9.43 7.66 10.16
C TYR A 104 -10.35 7.64 11.39
N LYS A 105 -10.83 8.82 11.79
CA LYS A 105 -11.90 8.91 12.81
C LYS A 105 -13.20 8.35 12.23
N PRO A 106 -13.93 7.48 12.97
CA PRO A 106 -15.20 6.92 12.52
C PRO A 106 -16.29 7.95 12.21
N ASP A 107 -16.24 9.14 12.80
CA ASP A 107 -17.18 10.24 12.52
C ASP A 107 -17.34 10.56 11.04
N ARG A 108 -16.27 10.36 10.26
CA ARG A 108 -16.30 10.51 8.80
C ARG A 108 -17.14 9.47 8.08
N PHE A 109 -17.45 8.38 8.76
CA PHE A 109 -18.22 7.24 8.26
C PHE A 109 -19.48 7.02 9.08
N SER A 110 -20.01 8.07 9.75
CA SER A 110 -21.17 8.00 10.64
C SER A 110 -22.46 7.50 9.98
N ARG A 111 -22.51 7.52 8.65
CA ARG A 111 -23.62 6.96 7.86
C ARG A 111 -23.35 5.57 7.31
N CYS A 112 -22.22 4.96 7.67
CA CYS A 112 -21.91 3.61 7.23
C CYS A 112 -22.48 2.59 8.20
N ASP A 113 -23.08 1.55 7.63
CA ASP A 113 -23.66 0.42 8.36
C ASP A 113 -22.56 -0.57 8.76
N HIS A 114 -21.50 -0.64 7.97
CA HIS A 114 -20.35 -1.54 8.16
C HIS A 114 -19.02 -0.83 7.86
N HIS A 115 -17.96 -1.26 8.53
CA HIS A 115 -16.63 -0.65 8.45
C HIS A 115 -15.62 -1.70 8.06
N VAL A 116 -14.78 -1.40 7.08
CA VAL A 116 -13.77 -2.31 6.55
C VAL A 116 -12.38 -1.71 6.78
N ALA A 117 -11.55 -2.41 7.52
CA ALA A 117 -10.17 -2.05 7.81
C ALA A 117 -9.19 -2.87 6.97
N VAL A 118 -8.07 -2.28 6.56
CA VAL A 118 -7.04 -3.02 5.79
C VAL A 118 -6.13 -3.87 6.68
N THR A 119 -6.08 -3.61 8.00
CA THR A 119 -5.34 -4.40 8.99
C THR A 119 -6.18 -4.60 10.26
N GLN A 120 -5.82 -5.61 11.07
CA GLN A 120 -6.47 -5.84 12.37
C GLN A 120 -6.28 -4.64 13.30
N ASP A 121 -5.11 -4.04 13.34
CA ASP A 121 -4.83 -2.86 14.18
C ASP A 121 -5.72 -1.65 13.83
N ILE A 122 -5.99 -1.43 12.55
CA ILE A 122 -6.98 -0.41 12.14
C ILE A 122 -8.40 -0.82 12.54
N ALA A 123 -8.75 -2.11 12.48
CA ALA A 123 -10.06 -2.58 12.96
C ALA A 123 -10.21 -2.33 14.47
N ASP A 124 -9.19 -2.63 15.25
CA ASP A 124 -9.15 -2.38 16.69
C ASP A 124 -9.24 -0.89 17.01
N HIS A 125 -8.57 -0.05 16.20
CA HIS A 125 -8.70 1.41 16.28
C HIS A 125 -10.16 1.86 16.06
N ILE A 126 -10.85 1.31 15.06
CA ILE A 126 -12.26 1.65 14.77
C ILE A 126 -13.15 1.26 15.95
N VAL A 127 -13.00 0.05 16.50
CA VAL A 127 -13.75 -0.45 17.65
C VAL A 127 -13.46 0.41 18.89
N LYS A 128 -12.21 0.76 19.15
CA LYS A 128 -11.79 1.64 20.27
C LYS A 128 -12.46 3.02 20.20
N HIS A 129 -12.83 3.48 18.99
CA HIS A 129 -13.52 4.75 18.78
C HIS A 129 -15.05 4.61 18.72
N GLY A 130 -15.62 3.52 19.26
CA GLY A 130 -17.03 3.36 19.53
C GLY A 130 -17.86 2.69 18.45
N VAL A 131 -17.25 2.14 17.40
CA VAL A 131 -17.98 1.30 16.44
C VAL A 131 -18.10 -0.11 17.00
N PRO A 132 -19.31 -0.71 17.03
CA PRO A 132 -19.49 -2.10 17.47
C PRO A 132 -18.64 -3.09 16.67
N ALA A 133 -18.01 -4.06 17.34
CA ALA A 133 -17.08 -5.00 16.72
C ALA A 133 -17.74 -5.87 15.62
N ASP A 134 -19.02 -6.19 15.77
CA ASP A 134 -19.83 -6.93 14.78
C ASP A 134 -20.07 -6.15 13.47
N ARG A 135 -19.79 -4.84 13.48
CA ARG A 135 -19.85 -3.96 12.31
C ARG A 135 -18.49 -3.66 11.70
N VAL A 136 -17.44 -4.36 12.14
CA VAL A 136 -16.07 -4.13 11.62
C VAL A 136 -15.53 -5.44 11.05
N SER A 137 -14.99 -5.37 9.84
CA SER A 137 -14.31 -6.50 9.19
C SER A 137 -12.92 -6.08 8.70
N VAL A 138 -12.02 -7.05 8.63
CA VAL A 138 -10.71 -6.86 7.99
C VAL A 138 -10.77 -7.38 6.56
N LEU A 139 -10.39 -6.53 5.62
CA LEU A 139 -10.21 -6.88 4.21
C LEU A 139 -8.85 -6.36 3.76
N HIS A 140 -7.87 -7.24 3.72
CA HIS A 140 -6.52 -6.88 3.31
C HIS A 140 -6.49 -6.40 1.86
N VAL A 141 -5.61 -5.46 1.56
CA VAL A 141 -5.25 -5.15 0.18
C VAL A 141 -4.44 -6.30 -0.38
N TYR A 142 -4.37 -6.40 -1.69
CA TYR A 142 -3.51 -7.38 -2.37
C TYR A 142 -2.46 -6.67 -3.23
N ALA A 143 -1.42 -7.40 -3.58
CA ALA A 143 -0.49 -7.00 -4.62
C ALA A 143 -0.48 -8.06 -5.72
N GLU A 144 -0.41 -7.63 -6.95
CA GLU A 144 -0.29 -8.49 -8.12
C GLU A 144 0.93 -8.03 -8.93
N PHE A 145 1.71 -8.97 -9.39
CA PHE A 145 2.89 -8.70 -10.21
C PHE A 145 2.82 -9.57 -11.44
N ASP A 146 3.02 -8.95 -12.59
CA ASP A 146 3.45 -9.70 -13.75
C ASP A 146 4.79 -10.35 -13.41
N LYS A 147 4.99 -11.59 -13.84
CA LYS A 147 6.28 -12.27 -13.71
C LYS A 147 7.32 -11.42 -14.45
N ALA A 148 8.09 -10.66 -13.69
CA ALA A 148 9.08 -9.76 -14.24
C ALA A 148 10.47 -10.40 -14.17
N GLU A 149 11.22 -10.29 -15.26
CA GLU A 149 12.62 -10.65 -15.25
C GLU A 149 13.43 -9.60 -14.46
N PRO A 150 14.47 -10.01 -13.75
CA PRO A 150 15.39 -9.08 -13.10
C PRO A 150 15.99 -8.07 -14.10
N LEU A 151 16.25 -6.86 -13.63
CA LEU A 151 16.91 -5.82 -14.41
C LEU A 151 18.43 -6.10 -14.51
N ASP A 152 19.07 -5.62 -15.54
CA ASP A 152 20.52 -5.57 -15.63
C ASP A 152 21.04 -4.52 -14.62
N ARG A 153 21.81 -4.96 -13.63
CA ARG A 153 22.40 -4.10 -12.60
C ARG A 153 23.39 -3.10 -13.18
N ALA A 154 24.03 -3.43 -14.29
CA ALA A 154 25.01 -2.57 -14.97
C ALA A 154 24.36 -1.29 -15.51
N GLU A 155 23.06 -1.31 -15.89
CA GLU A 155 22.33 -0.11 -16.31
C GLU A 155 22.26 0.98 -15.22
N PHE A 156 22.49 0.59 -13.96
CA PHE A 156 22.46 1.48 -12.80
C PHE A 156 23.83 1.52 -12.06
N ASP A 157 24.92 1.33 -12.77
CA ASP A 157 26.28 1.33 -12.23
C ASP A 157 26.43 0.47 -10.96
N THR A 158 25.81 -0.70 -10.95
CA THR A 158 25.84 -1.62 -9.80
C THR A 158 26.59 -2.89 -10.23
N PRO A 159 27.75 -3.20 -9.60
CA PRO A 159 28.54 -4.37 -9.97
C PRO A 159 27.80 -5.67 -9.69
N GLU A 160 28.06 -6.68 -10.52
CA GLU A 160 27.59 -8.04 -10.27
C GLU A 160 28.23 -8.63 -9.01
N GLY A 161 27.47 -9.47 -8.31
CA GLY A 161 27.95 -10.17 -7.11
C GLY A 161 28.03 -9.33 -5.84
N VAL A 162 27.70 -8.03 -5.91
CA VAL A 162 27.60 -7.16 -4.74
C VAL A 162 26.14 -7.19 -4.22
N PRO A 163 25.93 -7.28 -2.90
CA PRO A 163 24.58 -7.22 -2.34
C PRO A 163 23.84 -5.94 -2.74
N LEU A 164 22.62 -6.09 -3.24
CA LEU A 164 21.78 -4.98 -3.68
C LEU A 164 20.57 -4.82 -2.75
N LEU A 165 20.52 -3.67 -2.11
CA LEU A 165 19.38 -3.23 -1.31
C LEU A 165 18.43 -2.40 -2.18
N LEU A 166 17.12 -2.54 -1.96
CA LEU A 166 16.10 -1.76 -2.63
C LEU A 166 15.18 -1.10 -1.62
N SER A 167 14.92 0.21 -1.77
CA SER A 167 13.85 0.91 -1.07
C SER A 167 12.86 1.51 -2.05
N LEU A 168 11.61 1.07 -1.98
CA LEU A 168 10.50 1.54 -2.81
C LEU A 168 9.64 2.50 -2.00
N SER A 169 9.74 3.81 -2.21
CA SER A 169 8.91 4.74 -1.47
C SER A 169 8.91 6.15 -2.08
N ARG A 170 7.91 6.96 -1.72
CA ARG A 170 7.98 8.40 -1.96
C ARG A 170 9.13 9.02 -1.15
N LEU A 171 9.83 9.99 -1.72
CA LEU A 171 10.87 10.73 -1.01
C LEU A 171 10.23 11.79 -0.08
N HIS A 172 9.83 11.33 1.12
CA HIS A 172 9.03 12.08 2.08
C HIS A 172 9.48 11.77 3.51
N PRO A 173 9.44 12.70 4.49
CA PRO A 173 9.94 12.48 5.87
C PRO A 173 9.39 11.24 6.56
N LYS A 174 8.13 10.88 6.30
CA LYS A 174 7.50 9.66 6.86
C LYS A 174 8.13 8.35 6.39
N LYS A 175 9.03 8.38 5.40
CA LYS A 175 9.60 7.18 4.80
C LYS A 175 10.96 6.77 5.34
N GLY A 176 11.60 7.60 6.19
CA GLY A 176 12.82 7.25 6.91
C GLY A 176 14.03 6.96 6.01
N LEU A 177 14.07 7.51 4.78
CA LEU A 177 15.19 7.27 3.86
C LEU A 177 16.48 7.91 4.35
N ASP A 178 16.40 8.98 5.11
CA ASP A 178 17.52 9.62 5.81
C ASP A 178 18.15 8.68 6.85
N THR A 179 17.33 7.93 7.59
CA THR A 179 17.79 6.86 8.51
C THR A 179 18.46 5.73 7.74
N LEU A 180 17.91 5.33 6.58
CA LEU A 180 18.52 4.30 5.74
C LEU A 180 19.88 4.76 5.18
N LEU A 181 20.00 6.00 4.71
CA LEU A 181 21.28 6.54 4.25
C LEU A 181 22.31 6.58 5.40
N ALA A 182 21.90 6.95 6.61
CA ALA A 182 22.78 6.91 7.77
C ALA A 182 23.21 5.45 8.07
N ALA A 183 22.30 4.47 7.99
CA ALA A 183 22.63 3.06 8.19
C ALA A 183 23.65 2.53 7.17
N MET A 184 23.61 3.03 5.93
CA MET A 184 24.54 2.62 4.87
C MET A 184 26.02 2.93 5.17
N THR A 185 26.33 3.83 6.11
CA THR A 185 27.71 4.08 6.53
C THR A 185 28.31 2.87 7.25
N ASP A 186 27.49 2.10 7.96
CA ASP A 186 27.88 0.89 8.71
C ASP A 186 27.58 -0.40 7.94
N VAL A 187 27.04 -0.29 6.71
CA VAL A 187 26.86 -1.41 5.78
C VAL A 187 27.96 -1.33 4.73
N GLN A 188 28.89 -2.28 4.77
CA GLN A 188 29.97 -2.35 3.78
C GLN A 188 29.58 -3.24 2.60
N ASP A 189 30.21 -2.98 1.46
CA ASP A 189 30.14 -3.81 0.24
C ASP A 189 28.71 -4.07 -0.28
N ALA A 190 27.76 -3.15 -0.01
CA ALA A 190 26.40 -3.23 -0.55
C ALA A 190 26.03 -1.96 -1.32
N HIS A 191 25.26 -2.11 -2.37
CA HIS A 191 24.64 -1.02 -3.11
C HIS A 191 23.18 -0.81 -2.67
N LEU A 192 22.69 0.40 -2.80
CA LEU A 192 21.32 0.78 -2.48
C LEU A 192 20.66 1.47 -3.68
N TRP A 193 19.54 0.92 -4.11
CA TRP A 193 18.63 1.58 -5.03
C TRP A 193 17.46 2.19 -4.27
N ILE A 194 17.20 3.48 -4.52
CA ILE A 194 16.03 4.20 -3.99
C ILE A 194 15.13 4.55 -5.17
N ALA A 195 14.01 3.84 -5.30
CA ALA A 195 13.04 4.06 -6.35
C ALA A 195 11.80 4.80 -5.83
N GLY A 196 11.60 5.98 -6.37
CA GLY A 196 10.51 6.91 -6.04
C GLY A 196 10.89 8.35 -6.27
N SER A 197 9.93 9.23 -6.05
CA SER A 197 10.11 10.68 -6.16
C SER A 197 9.44 11.41 -4.99
N GLY A 198 9.82 12.65 -4.73
CA GLY A 198 9.20 13.44 -3.67
C GLY A 198 10.00 14.67 -3.27
N SER A 199 9.47 15.38 -2.28
CA SER A 199 10.01 16.68 -1.86
C SER A 199 11.41 16.63 -1.25
N LEU A 200 11.82 15.47 -0.72
CA LEU A 200 13.14 15.31 -0.07
C LEU A 200 14.27 14.91 -1.03
N GLU A 201 14.04 14.83 -2.35
CA GLU A 201 15.05 14.33 -3.28
C GLU A 201 16.37 15.10 -3.18
N GLY A 202 16.31 16.44 -3.15
CA GLY A 202 17.49 17.28 -3.02
C GLY A 202 18.25 17.09 -1.70
N GLU A 203 17.50 16.97 -0.59
CA GLU A 203 18.07 16.78 0.75
C GLU A 203 18.72 15.38 0.87
N LEU A 204 18.06 14.33 0.39
CA LEU A 204 18.60 12.98 0.42
C LEU A 204 19.85 12.82 -0.45
N LYS A 205 19.87 13.44 -1.64
CA LYS A 205 21.08 13.49 -2.47
C LYS A 205 22.21 14.28 -1.81
N ALA A 206 21.92 15.36 -1.09
CA ALA A 206 22.92 16.10 -0.32
C ALA A 206 23.46 15.25 0.85
N GLN A 207 22.60 14.54 1.57
CA GLN A 207 23.01 13.61 2.62
C GLN A 207 23.89 12.48 2.05
N THR A 208 23.53 11.90 0.90
CA THR A 208 24.34 10.87 0.23
C THR A 208 25.77 11.36 -0.03
N ARG A 209 25.93 12.58 -0.53
CA ARG A 209 27.26 13.19 -0.73
C ARG A 209 28.00 13.40 0.59
N SER A 210 27.33 13.94 1.60
CA SER A 210 27.97 14.23 2.90
C SER A 210 28.41 12.97 3.66
N LEU A 211 27.87 11.82 3.29
CA LEU A 211 28.19 10.51 3.85
C LEU A 211 29.13 9.68 2.94
N ASP A 212 29.65 10.26 1.85
CA ASP A 212 30.53 9.61 0.87
C ASP A 212 29.91 8.31 0.29
N LEU A 213 28.59 8.32 -0.01
CA LEU A 213 27.83 7.17 -0.50
C LEU A 213 27.49 7.24 -2.00
N GLU A 214 27.98 8.24 -2.75
CA GLU A 214 27.58 8.47 -4.14
C GLU A 214 27.92 7.29 -5.06
N ASP A 215 28.98 6.56 -4.78
CA ASP A 215 29.37 5.38 -5.55
C ASP A 215 28.46 4.15 -5.33
N ARG A 216 27.72 4.12 -4.20
CA ARG A 216 26.93 2.95 -3.77
C ARG A 216 25.42 3.21 -3.71
N VAL A 217 24.96 4.45 -3.85
CA VAL A 217 23.52 4.79 -3.77
C VAL A 217 23.04 5.35 -5.10
N ARG A 218 21.95 4.78 -5.62
CA ARG A 218 21.31 5.21 -6.86
C ARG A 218 19.88 5.64 -6.62
N PHE A 219 19.54 6.85 -7.06
CA PHE A 219 18.16 7.36 -7.07
C PHE A 219 17.56 7.12 -8.44
N LEU A 220 16.63 6.17 -8.53
CA LEU A 220 16.05 5.70 -9.79
C LEU A 220 14.84 6.52 -10.26
N GLY A 221 14.41 7.52 -9.46
CA GLY A 221 13.18 8.24 -9.75
C GLY A 221 11.92 7.38 -9.64
N TRP A 222 10.81 7.85 -10.16
CA TRP A 222 9.56 7.08 -10.18
C TRP A 222 9.65 5.92 -11.17
N ARG A 223 9.31 4.71 -10.70
CA ARG A 223 9.36 3.48 -11.49
C ARG A 223 8.01 2.78 -11.50
N ASN A 224 7.64 2.19 -12.64
CA ASN A 224 6.41 1.39 -12.79
C ASN A 224 6.69 -0.12 -12.78
N ASP A 225 7.94 -0.52 -12.93
CA ASP A 225 8.44 -1.90 -13.00
C ASP A 225 8.89 -2.43 -11.64
N ARG A 226 8.08 -2.17 -10.60
CA ARG A 226 8.39 -2.55 -9.20
C ARG A 226 8.70 -4.04 -9.04
N GLY A 227 8.00 -4.90 -9.78
CA GLY A 227 8.25 -6.35 -9.76
C GLY A 227 9.65 -6.70 -10.23
N ALA A 228 10.15 -6.08 -11.32
CA ALA A 228 11.50 -6.28 -11.82
C ALA A 228 12.56 -5.76 -10.83
N LEU A 229 12.34 -4.57 -10.24
CA LEU A 229 13.22 -4.02 -9.22
C LEU A 229 13.35 -4.95 -8.00
N LEU A 230 12.23 -5.46 -7.48
CA LEU A 230 12.22 -6.38 -6.35
C LEU A 230 12.87 -7.73 -6.71
N ALA A 231 12.61 -8.27 -7.92
CA ALA A 231 13.23 -9.48 -8.40
C ALA A 231 14.77 -9.36 -8.59
N THR A 232 15.26 -8.13 -8.79
CA THR A 232 16.69 -7.82 -8.94
C THR A 232 17.39 -7.69 -7.59
N ALA A 233 16.68 -7.20 -6.56
CA ALA A 233 17.25 -6.88 -5.26
C ALA A 233 17.49 -8.13 -4.39
N ASP A 234 18.58 -8.12 -3.63
CA ASP A 234 18.86 -9.15 -2.62
C ASP A 234 18.09 -8.93 -1.31
N LEU A 235 17.74 -7.67 -1.00
CA LEU A 235 16.96 -7.27 0.18
C LEU A 235 16.06 -6.09 -0.14
N CYS A 236 14.81 -6.12 0.30
CA CYS A 236 13.93 -4.98 0.37
C CYS A 236 14.03 -4.32 1.74
N VAL A 237 14.36 -3.03 1.78
CA VAL A 237 14.48 -2.26 3.02
C VAL A 237 13.40 -1.19 3.07
N PHE A 238 12.54 -1.27 4.11
CA PHE A 238 11.36 -0.44 4.27
C PHE A 238 11.39 0.33 5.60
N PRO A 239 12.17 1.44 5.71
CA PRO A 239 12.48 2.13 6.96
C PRO A 239 11.40 3.15 7.37
N SER A 240 10.15 2.96 6.95
CA SER A 240 9.08 3.94 7.13
C SER A 240 8.77 4.24 8.59
N ARG A 241 8.73 5.53 8.95
CA ARG A 241 8.31 6.03 10.27
C ARG A 241 6.80 5.92 10.49
N TYR A 242 6.07 6.10 9.41
CA TYR A 242 4.60 6.06 9.43
C TYR A 242 4.08 5.33 8.21
N GLU A 243 3.42 4.22 8.46
CA GLU A 243 2.82 3.37 7.44
C GLU A 243 1.61 2.64 8.01
N PRO A 244 0.39 2.95 7.58
CA PRO A 244 -0.81 2.26 8.05
C PRO A 244 -0.97 0.83 7.57
N PHE A 245 -0.42 0.51 6.38
CA PHE A 245 -0.41 -0.83 5.81
C PHE A 245 0.98 -1.23 5.34
N GLY A 246 1.53 -0.56 4.31
CA GLY A 246 2.82 -0.89 3.73
C GLY A 246 2.75 -1.91 2.60
N ALA A 247 2.18 -1.52 1.46
CA ALA A 247 2.07 -2.40 0.29
C ALA A 247 3.41 -3.01 -0.15
N VAL A 248 4.52 -2.28 0.04
CA VAL A 248 5.88 -2.75 -0.28
C VAL A 248 6.24 -4.05 0.45
N VAL A 249 5.72 -4.29 1.66
CA VAL A 249 5.95 -5.54 2.40
C VAL A 249 5.37 -6.73 1.64
N ILE A 250 4.11 -6.64 1.24
CA ILE A 250 3.45 -7.73 0.50
C ILE A 250 3.98 -7.83 -0.93
N GLU A 251 4.50 -6.73 -1.47
CA GLU A 251 5.22 -6.72 -2.75
C GLU A 251 6.53 -7.50 -2.66
N ALA A 252 7.33 -7.28 -1.62
CA ALA A 252 8.56 -8.04 -1.36
C ALA A 252 8.27 -9.53 -1.15
N TRP A 253 7.27 -9.87 -0.35
CA TRP A 253 6.86 -11.26 -0.14
C TRP A 253 6.39 -11.94 -1.43
N GLY A 254 5.61 -11.24 -2.25
CA GLY A 254 5.09 -11.75 -3.52
C GLY A 254 6.17 -11.98 -4.58
N THR A 255 7.29 -11.26 -4.51
CA THR A 255 8.44 -11.40 -5.42
C THR A 255 9.57 -12.25 -4.85
N ASN A 256 9.38 -12.89 -3.68
CA ASN A 256 10.41 -13.66 -2.97
C ASN A 256 11.65 -12.83 -2.60
N THR A 257 11.48 -11.55 -2.29
CA THR A 257 12.54 -10.65 -1.84
C THR A 257 12.54 -10.59 -0.31
N PRO A 258 13.66 -10.93 0.38
CA PRO A 258 13.75 -10.83 1.82
C PRO A 258 13.47 -9.41 2.30
N LEU A 259 12.74 -9.24 3.42
CA LEU A 259 12.26 -7.97 3.92
C LEU A 259 12.93 -7.55 5.22
N ILE A 260 13.34 -6.29 5.28
CA ILE A 260 13.65 -5.57 6.52
C ILE A 260 12.72 -4.36 6.59
N ALA A 261 11.93 -4.23 7.66
CA ALA A 261 10.98 -3.15 7.83
C ALA A 261 11.09 -2.49 9.20
N ALA A 262 10.93 -1.18 9.27
CA ALA A 262 10.77 -0.50 10.55
C ALA A 262 9.42 -0.86 11.20
N LYS A 263 9.37 -0.85 12.55
CA LYS A 263 8.18 -1.17 13.36
C LYS A 263 7.09 -0.08 13.25
N ALA A 264 6.84 0.41 12.02
CA ALA A 264 5.66 1.22 11.77
C ALA A 264 4.39 0.36 11.93
N ALA A 265 3.27 0.99 12.25
CA ALA A 265 2.04 0.30 12.64
C ALA A 265 1.56 -0.76 11.62
N GLY A 266 1.69 -0.48 10.32
CA GLY A 266 1.33 -1.45 9.27
C GLY A 266 2.19 -2.71 9.30
N PRO A 267 3.51 -2.63 9.06
CA PRO A 267 4.40 -3.78 9.17
C PRO A 267 4.26 -4.51 10.50
N LEU A 268 4.21 -3.79 11.62
CA LEU A 268 4.07 -4.39 12.96
C LEU A 268 2.78 -5.20 13.13
N ALA A 269 1.72 -4.87 12.38
CA ALA A 269 0.44 -5.56 12.50
C ALA A 269 0.42 -6.96 11.85
N TYR A 270 1.37 -7.28 10.94
CA TYR A 270 1.30 -8.54 10.20
C TYR A 270 2.65 -9.17 9.84
N VAL A 271 3.78 -8.48 10.07
CA VAL A 271 5.13 -9.07 9.96
C VAL A 271 5.54 -9.67 11.29
N THR A 272 5.97 -10.91 11.28
CA THR A 272 6.54 -11.61 12.44
C THR A 272 8.06 -11.54 12.35
N HIS A 273 8.67 -10.85 13.33
CA HIS A 273 10.13 -10.68 13.38
C HIS A 273 10.86 -12.03 13.36
N GLU A 274 11.89 -12.13 12.52
CA GLU A 274 12.72 -13.32 12.28
C GLU A 274 12.01 -14.49 11.59
N GLU A 275 10.71 -14.41 11.38
CA GLU A 275 9.96 -15.44 10.66
C GLU A 275 9.76 -15.08 9.18
N ASP A 276 9.06 -13.98 8.90
CA ASP A 276 8.71 -13.55 7.55
C ASP A 276 9.27 -12.17 7.17
N GLY A 277 10.01 -11.53 8.08
CA GLY A 277 10.75 -10.30 7.90
C GLY A 277 11.59 -9.95 9.12
N LEU A 278 12.56 -9.06 8.97
CA LEU A 278 13.25 -8.44 10.10
C LEU A 278 12.57 -7.13 10.45
N LEU A 279 12.16 -6.97 11.70
CA LEU A 279 11.61 -5.71 12.22
C LEU A 279 12.68 -4.95 13.00
N VAL A 280 12.88 -3.68 12.67
CA VAL A 280 13.85 -2.78 13.32
C VAL A 280 13.15 -1.59 13.96
N GLU A 281 13.79 -0.96 14.92
CA GLU A 281 13.25 0.23 15.57
C GLU A 281 13.17 1.41 14.61
N ILE A 282 12.14 2.25 14.76
CA ILE A 282 11.98 3.46 13.96
C ILE A 282 13.11 4.44 14.30
N ASP A 283 13.72 5.02 13.27
CA ASP A 283 14.81 6.00 13.38
C ASP A 283 16.10 5.48 14.05
N ASP A 284 16.27 4.18 14.17
CA ASP A 284 17.50 3.56 14.63
C ASP A 284 18.34 3.06 13.45
N SER A 285 19.26 3.91 12.97
CA SER A 285 20.16 3.57 11.86
C SER A 285 21.14 2.44 12.22
N ALA A 286 21.54 2.34 13.48
CA ALA A 286 22.46 1.29 13.94
C ALA A 286 21.75 -0.08 13.98
N ASP A 287 20.49 -0.15 14.45
CA ASP A 287 19.70 -1.36 14.40
C ASP A 287 19.40 -1.81 12.96
N LEU A 288 19.10 -0.84 12.09
CA LEU A 288 18.90 -1.08 10.67
C LEU A 288 20.17 -1.64 10.00
N ALA A 289 21.33 -1.04 10.26
CA ALA A 289 22.62 -1.50 9.71
C ALA A 289 22.97 -2.92 10.19
N ARG A 290 22.79 -3.21 11.49
CA ARG A 290 23.00 -4.58 12.05
C ARG A 290 22.10 -5.60 11.35
N SER A 291 20.84 -5.28 11.16
CA SER A 291 19.86 -6.16 10.50
C SER A 291 20.17 -6.38 9.03
N ILE A 292 20.63 -5.35 8.31
CA ILE A 292 21.08 -5.45 6.92
C ILE A 292 22.32 -6.36 6.84
N ASN A 293 23.35 -6.10 7.65
CA ASN A 293 24.59 -6.88 7.65
C ASN A 293 24.32 -8.35 8.01
N ARG A 294 23.44 -8.61 9.00
CA ARG A 294 23.01 -9.97 9.33
C ARG A 294 22.33 -10.66 8.17
N ALA A 295 21.39 -9.98 7.50
CA ALA A 295 20.68 -10.56 6.36
C ALA A 295 21.62 -10.80 5.16
N ILE A 296 22.58 -9.92 4.90
CA ILE A 296 23.60 -10.12 3.85
C ILE A 296 24.47 -11.33 4.18
N GLY A 297 24.94 -11.45 5.42
CA GLY A 297 25.86 -12.50 5.84
C GLY A 297 25.21 -13.88 6.02
N ASP A 298 23.91 -13.95 6.27
CA ASP A 298 23.20 -15.19 6.57
C ASP A 298 22.21 -15.60 5.46
N LYS A 299 22.68 -16.48 4.58
CA LYS A 299 21.87 -17.04 3.49
C LYS A 299 20.68 -17.87 4.00
N TYR A 300 20.85 -18.57 5.12
CA TYR A 300 19.78 -19.42 5.67
C TYR A 300 18.66 -18.56 6.23
N LEU A 301 19.02 -17.48 6.92
CA LEU A 301 18.05 -16.49 7.37
C LEU A 301 17.26 -15.92 6.20
N ARG A 302 17.93 -15.46 5.13
CA ARG A 302 17.25 -14.94 3.93
C ARG A 302 16.27 -15.96 3.35
N SER A 303 16.70 -17.21 3.19
CA SER A 303 15.85 -18.27 2.64
C SER A 303 14.63 -18.54 3.54
N HIS A 304 14.81 -18.51 4.85
CA HIS A 304 13.73 -18.67 5.84
C HIS A 304 12.71 -17.53 5.72
N LEU A 305 13.18 -16.27 5.72
CA LEU A 305 12.31 -15.09 5.58
C LEU A 305 11.51 -15.12 4.27
N VAL A 306 12.14 -15.50 3.17
CA VAL A 306 11.49 -15.62 1.85
C VAL A 306 10.40 -16.68 1.86
N LEU A 307 10.68 -17.88 2.37
CA LEU A 307 9.71 -18.99 2.40
C LEU A 307 8.47 -18.63 3.20
N ASN A 308 8.67 -18.07 4.39
CA ASN A 308 7.57 -17.71 5.26
C ASN A 308 6.82 -16.47 4.77
N GLY A 309 7.51 -15.44 4.29
CA GLY A 309 6.90 -14.27 3.66
C GLY A 309 6.03 -14.66 2.47
N ARG A 310 6.53 -15.54 1.59
CA ARG A 310 5.76 -16.07 0.47
C ARG A 310 4.50 -16.82 0.95
N THR A 311 4.62 -17.63 1.99
CA THR A 311 3.49 -18.34 2.59
C THR A 311 2.41 -17.37 3.11
N GLN A 312 2.81 -16.26 3.77
CA GLN A 312 1.88 -15.23 4.22
C GLN A 312 1.21 -14.53 3.04
N TYR A 313 1.99 -14.18 2.00
CA TYR A 313 1.47 -13.56 0.79
C TYR A 313 0.38 -14.45 0.13
N GLU A 314 0.67 -15.72 -0.10
CA GLU A 314 -0.26 -16.65 -0.74
C GLU A 314 -1.53 -16.85 0.10
N LYS A 315 -1.40 -16.89 1.41
CA LYS A 315 -2.54 -17.08 2.33
C LYS A 315 -3.45 -15.87 2.45
N LYS A 316 -2.93 -14.62 2.32
CA LYS A 316 -3.68 -13.42 2.74
C LYS A 316 -3.73 -12.31 1.68
N PHE A 317 -2.76 -12.21 0.78
CA PHE A 317 -2.50 -10.98 0.01
C PHE A 317 -2.51 -11.17 -1.51
N THR A 318 -3.01 -12.32 -1.99
CA THR A 318 -3.24 -12.53 -3.42
C THR A 318 -4.59 -11.94 -3.86
N LYS A 319 -4.72 -11.66 -5.15
CA LYS A 319 -5.96 -11.19 -5.77
C LYS A 319 -7.12 -12.17 -5.55
N ASP A 320 -6.87 -13.47 -5.64
CA ASP A 320 -7.93 -14.49 -5.46
C ASP A 320 -8.43 -14.53 -4.01
N VAL A 321 -7.56 -14.37 -3.02
CA VAL A 321 -7.96 -14.24 -1.62
C VAL A 321 -8.78 -12.96 -1.41
N PHE A 322 -8.38 -11.84 -2.00
CA PHE A 322 -9.15 -10.61 -1.95
C PHE A 322 -10.54 -10.79 -2.58
N LYS A 323 -10.62 -11.38 -3.78
CA LYS A 323 -11.90 -11.66 -4.47
C LYS A 323 -12.84 -12.52 -3.62
N ALA A 324 -12.32 -13.58 -3.02
CA ALA A 324 -13.12 -14.45 -2.14
C ALA A 324 -13.63 -13.69 -0.91
N ASN A 325 -12.77 -12.91 -0.26
CA ASN A 325 -13.13 -12.18 0.95
C ASN A 325 -14.13 -11.04 0.68
N VAL A 326 -13.95 -10.27 -0.41
CA VAL A 326 -14.89 -9.19 -0.75
C VAL A 326 -16.25 -9.74 -1.18
N ALA A 327 -16.29 -10.87 -1.90
CA ALA A 327 -17.54 -11.55 -2.24
C ALA A 327 -18.26 -12.04 -0.99
N ALA A 328 -17.55 -12.69 -0.05
CA ALA A 328 -18.12 -13.14 1.21
C ALA A 328 -18.69 -11.98 2.04
N LEU A 329 -17.95 -10.86 2.14
CA LEU A 329 -18.38 -9.65 2.81
C LEU A 329 -19.66 -9.08 2.19
N TYR A 330 -19.69 -8.88 0.87
CA TYR A 330 -20.84 -8.28 0.20
C TYR A 330 -22.08 -9.18 0.34
N ASN A 331 -21.95 -10.48 0.15
CA ASN A 331 -23.04 -11.43 0.33
C ASN A 331 -23.57 -11.48 1.77
N SER A 332 -22.72 -11.27 2.78
CA SER A 332 -23.17 -11.23 4.19
C SER A 332 -23.98 -9.98 4.55
N LEU A 333 -23.75 -8.87 3.84
CA LEU A 333 -24.41 -7.60 4.10
C LEU A 333 -25.70 -7.39 3.30
N THR A 334 -25.94 -8.21 2.27
CA THR A 334 -27.13 -8.13 1.40
C THR A 334 -28.18 -9.23 1.69
N ARG A 335 -27.89 -10.15 2.60
CA ARG A 335 -28.83 -11.11 3.16
C ARG A 335 -29.58 -10.47 4.34
#